data_901d5c278c167c97ae71ccf28584d217
#
_entry.id   901d5c278c167c97ae71ccf28584d217
#
_cell.length_a   1.000
_cell.length_b   1.000
_cell.length_c   1.000
_cell.angle_alpha   90.00
_cell.angle_beta   90.00
_cell.angle_gamma   90.00
#
_symmetry.space_group_name_H-M   'P 1'
#
loop_
_entity.id
_entity.type
_entity.pdbx_description
1 polymer ?
#
loop_
_entity_poly.entity_id
_entity_poly.type
_entity_poly.pdbx_seq_one_letter_code
_entity_poly.pdbx_strand_id
1 'polypeptide(L)'
;LNTIDEATKETISTPILHENIKALKELMTAIQTYISLEETREEHYPLKELNINTLCESIMEKAKINFKSGVEAVVNVPRVNIKTNAEELERILNHLLNNAAEYTKSGKISLEFKKRSAHTHQFILTDTGTGIPVEAREKLFKPFAEIRDLTQGNGLGLPTCSLIAYKLNGTLTLDTDYKKGTRFILELHV
;
A
#
# COMPACT_ATOMS: atom_id res chain seq x y z
N LEU A 1 0.25 -15.37 49.49
CA LEU A 1 -0.55 -14.50 48.63
C LEU A 1 0.28 -14.10 47.44
N ASN A 2 -0.16 -14.51 46.23
CA ASN A 2 0.37 -14.24 44.90
C ASN A 2 1.65 -15.00 44.47
N THR A 3 1.55 -16.31 44.44
CA THR A 3 2.31 -17.11 43.48
C THR A 3 1.48 -17.21 42.20
N ILE A 4 1.64 -16.25 41.29
CA ILE A 4 1.33 -16.48 39.88
C ILE A 4 2.40 -17.44 39.42
N ASP A 5 2.00 -18.65 39.06
CA ASP A 5 2.83 -19.77 38.65
C ASP A 5 3.79 -19.32 37.55
N GLU A 6 5.11 -19.56 37.68
CA GLU A 6 6.13 -19.20 36.68
C GLU A 6 5.80 -19.80 35.32
N ALA A 7 5.16 -20.97 35.27
CA ALA A 7 4.65 -21.59 34.05
C ALA A 7 3.58 -20.71 33.33
N THR A 8 2.76 -19.97 34.07
CA THR A 8 1.77 -19.07 33.50
C THR A 8 2.42 -17.80 32.92
N LYS A 9 3.51 -17.33 33.52
CA LYS A 9 4.31 -16.21 32.98
C LYS A 9 5.05 -16.59 31.70
N GLU A 10 5.64 -17.78 31.62
CA GLU A 10 6.28 -18.28 30.41
C GLU A 10 5.26 -18.51 29.28
N THR A 11 4.08 -19.04 29.58
CA THR A 11 3.05 -19.30 28.56
C THR A 11 2.42 -18.01 28.00
N ILE A 12 2.36 -16.92 28.76
CA ILE A 12 1.85 -15.62 28.31
C ILE A 12 2.91 -14.81 27.56
N SER A 13 4.18 -14.93 27.96
CA SER A 13 5.27 -14.15 27.35
C SER A 13 5.71 -14.68 25.96
N THR A 14 5.58 -15.99 25.72
CA THR A 14 6.02 -16.63 24.49
C THR A 14 5.28 -16.13 23.23
N PRO A 15 3.94 -16.02 23.19
CA PRO A 15 3.23 -15.46 22.04
C PRO A 15 3.60 -14.01 21.76
N ILE A 16 3.68 -13.17 22.78
CA ILE A 16 4.07 -11.75 22.66
C ILE A 16 5.50 -11.62 22.11
N LEU A 17 6.41 -12.45 22.60
CA LEU A 17 7.79 -12.47 22.13
C LEU A 17 7.86 -12.88 20.64
N HIS A 18 7.12 -13.90 20.23
CA HIS A 18 7.05 -14.32 18.83
C HIS A 18 6.47 -13.22 17.92
N GLU A 19 5.43 -12.53 18.36
CA GLU A 19 4.82 -11.44 17.62
C GLU A 19 5.79 -10.26 17.46
N ASN A 20 6.50 -9.89 18.53
CA ASN A 20 7.53 -8.85 18.47
C ASN A 20 8.71 -9.24 17.58
N ILE A 21 9.17 -10.49 17.62
CA ILE A 21 10.24 -10.99 16.73
C ILE A 21 9.79 -10.95 15.28
N LYS A 22 8.54 -11.32 14.99
CA LYS A 22 7.95 -11.24 13.64
C LYS A 22 7.93 -9.79 13.17
N ALA A 23 7.40 -8.87 13.97
CA ALA A 23 7.34 -7.44 13.66
C ALA A 23 8.73 -6.84 13.39
N LEU A 24 9.74 -7.20 14.19
CA LEU A 24 11.13 -6.77 13.96
C LEU A 24 11.70 -7.31 12.65
N LYS A 25 11.45 -8.57 12.29
CA LYS A 25 11.88 -9.15 11.01
C LYS A 25 11.23 -8.43 9.83
N GLU A 26 9.94 -8.14 9.92
CA GLU A 26 9.19 -7.40 8.91
C GLU A 26 9.74 -5.98 8.74
N LEU A 27 10.06 -5.29 9.85
CA LEU A 27 10.68 -3.98 9.82
C LEU A 27 12.08 -4.03 9.17
N MET A 28 12.92 -4.98 9.54
CA MET A 28 14.25 -5.15 8.93
C MET A 28 14.14 -5.37 7.41
N THR A 29 13.24 -6.25 6.99
CA THR A 29 13.01 -6.52 5.56
C THR A 29 12.52 -5.25 4.83
N ALA A 30 11.62 -4.49 5.44
CA ALA A 30 11.12 -3.25 4.87
C ALA A 30 12.23 -2.19 4.72
N ILE A 31 13.10 -2.06 5.73
CA ILE A 31 14.27 -1.16 5.68
C ILE A 31 15.23 -1.57 4.57
N GLN A 32 15.59 -2.85 4.49
CA GLN A 32 16.49 -3.35 3.44
C GLN A 32 15.91 -3.11 2.05
N THR A 33 14.62 -3.35 1.88
CA THR A 33 13.91 -3.07 0.64
C THR A 33 13.92 -1.59 0.28
N TYR A 34 13.66 -0.71 1.24
CA TYR A 34 13.67 0.74 1.03
C TYR A 34 15.07 1.23 0.61
N ILE A 35 16.12 0.81 1.30
CA ILE A 35 17.51 1.14 0.98
C ILE A 35 17.89 0.62 -0.42
N SER A 36 17.58 -0.65 -0.72
CA SER A 36 17.85 -1.23 -2.03
C SER A 36 17.16 -0.46 -3.16
N LEU A 37 15.93 0.00 -2.94
CA LEU A 37 15.21 0.84 -3.89
C LEU A 37 15.88 2.22 -4.05
N GLU A 38 16.34 2.85 -2.99
CA GLU A 38 17.06 4.14 -3.07
C GLU A 38 18.35 4.01 -3.89
N GLU A 39 19.09 2.92 -3.72
CA GLU A 39 20.36 2.66 -4.41
C GLU A 39 20.17 2.23 -5.86
N THR A 40 19.03 1.64 -6.21
CA THR A 40 18.75 1.17 -7.58
C THR A 40 18.53 2.36 -8.52
N ARG A 41 19.25 2.39 -9.64
CA ARG A 41 19.08 3.43 -10.67
C ARG A 41 17.81 3.18 -11.48
N GLU A 42 17.18 4.26 -11.98
CA GLU A 42 15.95 4.20 -12.78
C GLU A 42 16.09 3.30 -14.03
N GLU A 43 17.26 3.30 -14.67
CA GLU A 43 17.59 2.47 -15.85
C GLU A 43 17.50 0.96 -15.59
N HIS A 44 17.45 0.51 -14.34
CA HIS A 44 17.32 -0.91 -13.99
C HIS A 44 15.86 -1.40 -13.86
N TYR A 45 14.88 -0.54 -14.12
CA TYR A 45 13.47 -0.92 -14.14
C TYR A 45 13.01 -1.25 -15.56
N PRO A 46 13.00 -2.55 -15.96
CA PRO A 46 12.61 -2.92 -17.31
C PRO A 46 11.15 -2.60 -17.58
N LEU A 47 10.88 -1.78 -18.58
CA LEU A 47 9.55 -1.42 -19.00
C LEU A 47 9.05 -2.38 -20.08
N LYS A 48 7.88 -2.99 -19.90
CA LYS A 48 7.23 -3.88 -20.86
C LYS A 48 5.82 -3.39 -21.15
N GLU A 49 5.30 -3.74 -22.33
CA GLU A 49 3.87 -3.55 -22.58
C GLU A 49 3.05 -4.45 -21.67
N LEU A 50 2.07 -3.87 -21.01
CA LEU A 50 1.24 -4.51 -20.02
C LEU A 50 -0.22 -4.15 -20.23
N ASN A 51 -1.09 -5.16 -20.31
CA ASN A 51 -2.53 -4.96 -20.23
C ASN A 51 -2.94 -4.65 -18.81
N ILE A 52 -3.26 -3.38 -18.55
CA ILE A 52 -3.54 -2.92 -17.18
C ILE A 52 -4.91 -3.38 -16.65
N ASN A 53 -5.89 -3.65 -17.52
CA ASN A 53 -7.17 -4.17 -17.07
C ASN A 53 -6.98 -5.55 -16.42
N THR A 54 -6.29 -6.47 -17.10
CA THR A 54 -6.02 -7.82 -16.59
C THR A 54 -5.22 -7.78 -15.27
N LEU A 55 -4.21 -6.90 -15.20
CA LEU A 55 -3.44 -6.73 -13.97
C LEU A 55 -4.32 -6.23 -12.82
N CYS A 56 -5.08 -5.15 -13.03
CA CYS A 56 -5.91 -4.54 -11.99
C CYS A 56 -7.03 -5.47 -11.51
N GLU A 57 -7.64 -6.22 -12.41
CA GLU A 57 -8.63 -7.25 -12.05
C GLU A 57 -7.99 -8.35 -11.19
N SER A 58 -6.83 -8.87 -11.58
CA SER A 58 -6.12 -9.90 -10.83
C SER A 58 -5.72 -9.42 -9.43
N ILE A 59 -5.19 -8.21 -9.31
CA ILE A 59 -4.79 -7.62 -8.02
C ILE A 59 -6.02 -7.44 -7.13
N MET A 60 -7.12 -6.91 -7.68
CA MET A 60 -8.35 -6.70 -6.92
C MET A 60 -8.94 -8.02 -6.42
N GLU A 61 -8.97 -9.08 -7.25
CA GLU A 61 -9.45 -10.39 -6.82
C GLU A 61 -8.61 -10.97 -5.67
N LYS A 62 -7.29 -10.82 -5.72
CA LYS A 62 -6.41 -11.23 -4.63
C LYS A 62 -6.68 -10.42 -3.35
N ALA A 63 -6.88 -9.11 -3.48
CA ALA A 63 -7.10 -8.21 -2.35
C ALA A 63 -8.46 -8.44 -1.65
N LYS A 64 -9.48 -8.88 -2.38
CA LYS A 64 -10.82 -9.18 -1.83
C LYS A 64 -10.81 -10.16 -0.65
N ILE A 65 -9.82 -11.05 -0.58
CA ILE A 65 -9.66 -12.01 0.52
C ILE A 65 -9.55 -11.29 1.87
N ASN A 66 -8.96 -10.09 1.87
CA ASN A 66 -8.75 -9.25 3.05
C ASN A 66 -9.90 -8.28 3.31
N PHE A 67 -10.91 -8.22 2.42
CA PHE A 67 -12.01 -7.28 2.58
C PHE A 67 -12.99 -7.76 3.66
N LYS A 68 -13.49 -6.83 4.44
CA LYS A 68 -14.51 -7.12 5.46
C LYS A 68 -15.85 -7.38 4.77
N SER A 69 -16.69 -8.17 5.42
CA SER A 69 -18.06 -8.41 4.95
C SER A 69 -18.80 -7.08 4.76
N GLY A 70 -19.39 -6.87 3.57
CA GLY A 70 -20.09 -5.63 3.22
C GLY A 70 -19.20 -4.57 2.55
N VAL A 71 -17.95 -4.89 2.20
CA VAL A 71 -17.11 -4.04 1.35
C VAL A 71 -17.22 -4.48 -0.10
N GLU A 72 -17.70 -3.59 -0.96
CA GLU A 72 -17.80 -3.79 -2.40
C GLU A 72 -16.46 -3.47 -3.08
N ALA A 73 -16.03 -4.34 -4.02
CA ALA A 73 -14.87 -4.12 -4.86
C ALA A 73 -15.29 -3.66 -6.26
N VAL A 74 -14.74 -2.55 -6.74
CA VAL A 74 -15.03 -2.00 -8.06
C VAL A 74 -13.74 -1.78 -8.85
N VAL A 75 -13.66 -2.34 -10.07
CA VAL A 75 -12.57 -2.09 -11.01
C VAL A 75 -13.15 -1.39 -12.24
N ASN A 76 -12.71 -0.18 -12.48
CA ASN A 76 -13.07 0.62 -13.65
C ASN A 76 -11.81 0.96 -14.45
N VAL A 77 -11.24 -0.05 -15.09
CA VAL A 77 -10.00 0.02 -15.86
C VAL A 77 -10.27 -0.48 -17.27
N PRO A 78 -10.08 0.33 -18.32
CA PRO A 78 -10.31 -0.09 -19.69
C PRO A 78 -9.24 -1.11 -20.15
N ARG A 79 -9.57 -1.89 -21.17
CA ARG A 79 -8.60 -2.79 -21.82
C ARG A 79 -7.63 -1.97 -22.65
N VAL A 80 -6.54 -1.55 -22.06
CA VAL A 80 -5.49 -0.76 -22.70
C VAL A 80 -4.12 -1.27 -22.27
N ASN A 81 -3.16 -1.22 -23.18
CA ASN A 81 -1.77 -1.51 -22.87
C ASN A 81 -1.04 -0.20 -22.57
N ILE A 82 -0.18 -0.26 -21.56
CA ILE A 82 0.80 0.80 -21.26
C ILE A 82 2.18 0.17 -21.13
N LYS A 83 3.20 0.98 -21.35
CA LYS A 83 4.59 0.56 -21.15
C LYS A 83 5.03 0.93 -19.73
N THR A 84 5.20 -0.09 -18.86
CA THR A 84 5.60 0.12 -17.46
C THR A 84 6.27 -1.13 -16.90
N ASN A 85 6.75 -1.07 -15.67
CA ASN A 85 7.20 -2.24 -14.92
C ASN A 85 6.02 -2.86 -14.16
N ALA A 86 5.62 -4.08 -14.56
CA ALA A 86 4.45 -4.76 -14.01
C ALA A 86 4.60 -5.08 -12.52
N GLU A 87 5.79 -5.54 -12.11
CA GLU A 87 6.08 -5.97 -10.74
C GLU A 87 5.98 -4.79 -9.77
N GLU A 88 6.60 -3.67 -10.11
CA GLU A 88 6.60 -2.49 -9.27
C GLU A 88 5.23 -1.79 -9.25
N LEU A 89 4.51 -1.77 -10.38
CA LEU A 89 3.13 -1.29 -10.40
C LEU A 89 2.22 -2.16 -9.52
N GLU A 90 2.32 -3.50 -9.64
CA GLU A 90 1.58 -4.44 -8.80
C GLU A 90 1.89 -4.21 -7.31
N ARG A 91 3.14 -3.97 -6.97
CA ARG A 91 3.59 -3.71 -5.59
C ARG A 91 2.94 -2.47 -4.99
N ILE A 92 2.92 -1.34 -5.74
CA ILE A 92 2.22 -0.12 -5.30
C ILE A 92 0.73 -0.41 -5.10
N LEU A 93 0.06 -0.97 -6.12
CA LEU A 93 -1.39 -1.19 -6.08
C LEU A 93 -1.80 -2.15 -4.96
N ASN A 94 -1.05 -3.23 -4.74
CA ASN A 94 -1.29 -4.17 -3.65
C ASN A 94 -1.17 -3.49 -2.28
N HIS A 95 -0.14 -2.66 -2.09
CA HIS A 95 0.02 -1.94 -0.82
C HIS A 95 -1.14 -0.99 -0.56
N LEU A 96 -1.54 -0.21 -1.56
CA LEU A 96 -2.67 0.72 -1.44
C LEU A 96 -4.00 0.00 -1.20
N LEU A 97 -4.24 -1.15 -1.86
CA LEU A 97 -5.43 -1.98 -1.65
C LEU A 97 -5.46 -2.61 -0.26
N ASN A 98 -4.32 -3.08 0.26
CA ASN A 98 -4.24 -3.61 1.61
C ASN A 98 -4.55 -2.53 2.66
N ASN A 99 -4.03 -1.32 2.48
CA ASN A 99 -4.40 -0.19 3.33
C ASN A 99 -5.91 0.11 3.25
N ALA A 100 -6.47 0.15 2.05
CA ALA A 100 -7.92 0.36 1.87
C ALA A 100 -8.75 -0.73 2.57
N ALA A 101 -8.34 -2.00 2.47
CA ALA A 101 -9.00 -3.13 3.13
C ALA A 101 -8.95 -3.04 4.66
N GLU A 102 -7.83 -2.58 5.21
CA GLU A 102 -7.63 -2.41 6.65
C GLU A 102 -8.56 -1.34 7.23
N TYR A 103 -8.62 -0.18 6.55
CA TYR A 103 -9.34 0.99 7.06
C TYR A 103 -10.80 1.11 6.59
N THR A 104 -11.29 0.22 5.72
CA THR A 104 -12.68 0.19 5.27
C THR A 104 -13.45 -0.94 5.95
N LYS A 105 -14.38 -0.58 6.83
CA LYS A 105 -15.23 -1.57 7.54
C LYS A 105 -16.47 -1.96 6.73
N SER A 106 -17.00 -1.05 5.92
CA SER A 106 -18.16 -1.23 5.04
C SER A 106 -18.14 -0.18 3.94
N GLY A 107 -18.87 -0.39 2.86
CA GLY A 107 -18.93 0.51 1.71
C GLY A 107 -18.15 -0.04 0.53
N LYS A 108 -17.25 0.72 -0.09
CA LYS A 108 -16.55 0.25 -1.29
C LYS A 108 -15.09 0.64 -1.37
N ILE A 109 -14.33 -0.19 -2.10
CA ILE A 109 -12.97 0.08 -2.55
C ILE A 109 -12.98 0.02 -4.08
N SER A 110 -12.53 1.08 -4.75
CA SER A 110 -12.50 1.17 -6.21
C SER A 110 -11.11 1.46 -6.74
N LEU A 111 -10.77 0.84 -7.86
CA LEU A 111 -9.58 1.10 -8.64
C LEU A 111 -9.99 1.56 -10.03
N GLU A 112 -9.62 2.79 -10.40
CA GLU A 112 -9.94 3.42 -11.67
C GLU A 112 -8.64 3.75 -12.42
N PHE A 113 -8.73 3.76 -13.75
CA PHE A 113 -7.68 4.26 -14.63
C PHE A 113 -8.18 5.41 -15.47
N LYS A 114 -7.36 6.47 -15.58
CA LYS A 114 -7.62 7.63 -16.42
C LYS A 114 -6.41 7.95 -17.28
N LYS A 115 -6.60 7.97 -18.58
CA LYS A 115 -5.64 8.52 -19.54
C LYS A 115 -5.80 10.04 -19.56
N ARG A 116 -4.86 10.77 -18.96
CA ARG A 116 -4.88 12.24 -18.88
C ARG A 116 -4.34 12.88 -20.15
N SER A 117 -3.33 12.24 -20.77
CA SER A 117 -2.73 12.67 -22.04
C SER A 117 -2.18 11.45 -22.79
N ALA A 118 -1.47 11.68 -23.91
CA ALA A 118 -0.76 10.63 -24.63
C ALA A 118 0.32 9.97 -23.75
N HIS A 119 0.90 10.73 -22.82
CA HIS A 119 2.07 10.33 -22.02
C HIS A 119 1.81 10.35 -20.52
N THR A 120 0.57 10.62 -20.06
CA THR A 120 0.25 10.70 -18.63
C THR A 120 -0.95 9.84 -18.31
N HIS A 121 -0.74 8.88 -17.43
CA HIS A 121 -1.75 7.92 -17.00
C HIS A 121 -1.93 7.99 -15.48
N GLN A 122 -3.16 7.88 -15.00
CA GLN A 122 -3.47 7.88 -13.58
C GLN A 122 -4.19 6.60 -13.17
N PHE A 123 -3.71 5.96 -12.10
CA PHE A 123 -4.43 4.96 -11.33
C PHE A 123 -4.98 5.64 -10.09
N ILE A 124 -6.27 5.55 -9.88
CA ILE A 124 -6.98 6.21 -8.78
C ILE A 124 -7.58 5.13 -7.91
N LEU A 125 -7.04 4.97 -6.71
CA LEU A 125 -7.58 4.07 -5.71
C LEU A 125 -8.36 4.86 -4.69
N THR A 126 -9.63 4.52 -4.52
CA THR A 126 -10.55 5.20 -3.62
C THR A 126 -11.20 4.21 -2.68
N ASP A 127 -11.22 4.51 -1.41
CA ASP A 127 -11.97 3.80 -0.38
C ASP A 127 -13.00 4.72 0.31
N THR A 128 -13.96 4.11 0.97
CA THR A 128 -14.96 4.79 1.81
C THR A 128 -14.71 4.56 3.30
N GLY A 129 -13.46 4.31 3.68
CA GLY A 129 -13.04 4.05 5.04
C GLY A 129 -12.96 5.29 5.92
N THR A 130 -12.19 5.20 6.99
CA THR A 130 -12.07 6.26 8.00
C THR A 130 -11.39 7.53 7.49
N GLY A 131 -10.71 7.47 6.33
CA GLY A 131 -9.90 8.57 5.81
C GLY A 131 -8.61 8.80 6.61
N ILE A 132 -7.85 9.81 6.21
CA ILE A 132 -6.57 10.18 6.82
C ILE A 132 -6.73 11.52 7.54
N PRO A 133 -6.45 11.59 8.87
CA PRO A 133 -6.48 12.82 9.65
C PRO A 133 -5.58 13.90 9.03
N VAL A 134 -5.98 15.16 9.14
CA VAL A 134 -5.25 16.29 8.53
C VAL A 134 -3.81 16.36 9.03
N GLU A 135 -3.61 16.09 10.31
CA GLU A 135 -2.32 16.15 11.00
C GLU A 135 -1.33 15.08 10.50
N ALA A 136 -1.85 13.95 9.97
CA ALA A 136 -1.04 12.86 9.44
C ALA A 136 -0.63 13.07 7.97
N ARG A 137 -1.38 13.88 7.21
CA ARG A 137 -1.21 14.02 5.76
C ARG A 137 0.17 14.49 5.31
N GLU A 138 0.75 15.48 6.02
CA GLU A 138 2.07 16.03 5.69
C GLU A 138 3.22 15.03 5.89
N LYS A 139 2.99 14.02 6.74
CA LYS A 139 3.99 13.02 7.10
C LYS A 139 3.78 11.68 6.38
N LEU A 140 2.68 11.53 5.66
CA LEU A 140 2.20 10.27 5.10
C LEU A 140 3.23 9.52 4.24
N PHE A 141 4.04 10.25 3.49
CA PHE A 141 5.08 9.70 2.62
C PHE A 141 6.51 9.81 3.22
N LYS A 142 6.64 10.26 4.47
CA LYS A 142 7.94 10.35 5.16
C LYS A 142 8.25 9.01 5.82
N PRO A 143 9.44 8.43 5.59
CA PRO A 143 9.83 7.20 6.26
C PRO A 143 9.75 7.34 7.78
N PHE A 144 9.24 6.31 8.44
CA PHE A 144 9.15 6.20 9.90
C PHE A 144 8.31 7.28 10.62
N ALA A 145 7.54 8.09 9.90
CA ALA A 145 6.82 9.23 10.50
C ALA A 145 5.69 8.83 11.46
N GLU A 146 5.15 7.60 11.36
CA GLU A 146 3.99 7.14 12.11
C GLU A 146 4.24 5.83 12.88
N ILE A 147 5.48 5.52 13.24
CA ILE A 147 5.74 4.36 14.11
C ILE A 147 5.34 4.73 15.53
N ARG A 148 4.09 4.40 15.88
CA ARG A 148 3.61 4.42 17.27
C ARG A 148 3.68 3.04 17.91
N ASP A 149 3.48 2.00 17.10
CA ASP A 149 3.49 0.60 17.50
C ASP A 149 3.95 -0.25 16.31
N LEU A 150 4.99 -1.04 16.50
CA LEU A 150 5.53 -1.94 15.47
C LEU A 150 4.52 -2.99 15.00
N THR A 151 3.50 -3.30 15.82
CA THR A 151 2.45 -4.24 15.46
C THR A 151 1.39 -3.64 14.52
N GLN A 152 1.32 -2.30 14.41
CA GLN A 152 0.37 -1.58 13.55
C GLN A 152 0.96 -1.17 12.19
N GLY A 153 2.21 -1.55 11.93
CA GLY A 153 2.90 -1.28 10.68
C GLY A 153 4.26 -0.61 10.91
N ASN A 154 5.12 -0.73 9.91
CA ASN A 154 6.52 -0.29 10.00
C ASN A 154 6.76 1.15 9.52
N GLY A 155 5.73 1.89 9.09
CA GLY A 155 5.83 3.27 8.61
C GLY A 155 6.63 3.44 7.32
N LEU A 156 6.91 2.36 6.58
CA LEU A 156 7.68 2.38 5.32
C LEU A 156 6.83 2.09 4.07
N GLY A 157 5.61 1.62 4.21
CA GLY A 157 4.81 1.18 3.09
C GLY A 157 4.53 2.28 2.06
N LEU A 158 3.89 3.37 2.47
CA LEU A 158 3.61 4.52 1.59
C LEU A 158 4.87 5.25 1.12
N PRO A 159 5.90 5.49 1.97
CA PRO A 159 7.20 5.96 1.51
C PRO A 159 7.82 5.09 0.41
N THR A 160 7.79 3.77 0.56
CA THR A 160 8.27 2.81 -0.46
C THR A 160 7.45 2.94 -1.75
N CYS A 161 6.12 3.01 -1.67
CA CYS A 161 5.28 3.22 -2.85
C CYS A 161 5.58 4.53 -3.56
N SER A 162 5.83 5.61 -2.82
CA SER A 162 6.21 6.91 -3.38
C SER A 162 7.56 6.85 -4.09
N LEU A 163 8.54 6.16 -3.51
CA LEU A 163 9.85 5.96 -4.10
C LEU A 163 9.77 5.11 -5.38
N ILE A 164 8.99 4.04 -5.38
CA ILE A 164 8.74 3.21 -6.57
C ILE A 164 8.05 4.05 -7.67
N ALA A 165 7.03 4.84 -7.31
CA ALA A 165 6.36 5.72 -8.25
C ALA A 165 7.35 6.68 -8.93
N TYR A 166 8.24 7.30 -8.15
CA TYR A 166 9.32 8.14 -8.68
C TYR A 166 10.24 7.38 -9.64
N LYS A 167 10.67 6.15 -9.28
CA LYS A 167 11.49 5.28 -10.15
C LYS A 167 10.79 4.87 -11.45
N LEU A 168 9.47 4.85 -11.46
CA LEU A 168 8.64 4.62 -12.65
C LEU A 168 8.31 5.91 -13.41
N ASN A 169 9.05 7.00 -13.18
CA ASN A 169 8.78 8.32 -13.74
C ASN A 169 7.37 8.82 -13.44
N GLY A 170 6.96 8.70 -12.19
CA GLY A 170 5.61 9.08 -11.74
C GLY A 170 5.60 9.68 -10.34
N THR A 171 4.40 9.88 -9.84
CA THR A 171 4.15 10.42 -8.49
C THR A 171 2.99 9.69 -7.83
N LEU A 172 3.06 9.54 -6.51
CA LEU A 172 1.96 9.06 -5.69
C LEU A 172 1.50 10.18 -4.76
N THR A 173 0.23 10.55 -4.83
CA THR A 173 -0.35 11.65 -4.05
C THR A 173 -1.64 11.25 -3.36
N LEU A 174 -1.96 11.95 -2.27
CA LEU A 174 -3.26 11.89 -1.60
C LEU A 174 -4.16 13.01 -2.14
N ASP A 175 -5.37 12.65 -2.59
CA ASP A 175 -6.41 13.63 -2.92
C ASP A 175 -7.01 14.19 -1.63
N THR A 176 -6.56 15.38 -1.23
CA THR A 176 -7.01 16.02 0.00
C THR A 176 -8.42 16.61 -0.08
N ASP A 177 -8.99 16.72 -1.29
CA ASP A 177 -10.34 17.22 -1.51
C ASP A 177 -11.39 16.14 -1.37
N TYR A 178 -11.01 14.87 -1.49
CA TYR A 178 -11.90 13.75 -1.23
C TYR A 178 -12.14 13.59 0.28
N LYS A 179 -13.41 13.61 0.71
CA LYS A 179 -13.80 13.64 2.14
C LYS A 179 -14.58 12.41 2.62
N LYS A 180 -14.84 11.44 1.72
CA LYS A 180 -15.69 10.26 2.05
C LYS A 180 -14.86 9.00 2.36
N GLY A 181 -13.58 9.16 2.71
CA GLY A 181 -12.61 8.10 2.91
C GLY A 181 -11.24 8.55 2.45
N THR A 182 -10.46 7.64 1.83
CA THR A 182 -9.16 7.96 1.26
C THR A 182 -9.18 7.85 -0.26
N ARG A 183 -8.44 8.71 -0.94
CA ARG A 183 -8.17 8.59 -2.37
C ARG A 183 -6.71 8.85 -2.66
N PHE A 184 -6.03 7.82 -3.17
CA PHE A 184 -4.68 7.93 -3.69
C PHE A 184 -4.70 8.04 -5.21
N ILE A 185 -3.80 8.84 -5.75
CA ILE A 185 -3.60 9.02 -7.19
C ILE A 185 -2.13 8.67 -7.48
N LEU A 186 -1.93 7.59 -8.23
CA LEU A 186 -0.65 7.23 -8.82
C LEU A 186 -0.66 7.75 -10.26
N GLU A 187 0.19 8.73 -10.54
CA GLU A 187 0.39 9.25 -11.90
C GLU A 187 1.70 8.70 -12.46
N LEU A 188 1.67 8.19 -13.69
CA LEU A 188 2.83 7.68 -14.42
C LEU A 188 2.99 8.46 -15.74
N HIS A 189 4.23 8.84 -16.04
CA HIS A 189 4.60 9.46 -17.31
C HIS A 189 5.30 8.40 -18.20
N VAL A 190 4.65 8.04 -19.32
CA VAL A 190 5.02 6.94 -20.22
C VAL A 190 5.36 7.42 -21.63
#